data_ae1f823a244449673ac3dc7160b393a7
#
_entry.id   ae1f823a244449673ac3dc7160b393a7
#
_cell.length_a   1.000
_cell.length_b   1.000
_cell.length_c   1.000
_cell.angle_alpha   90.00
_cell.angle_beta   90.00
_cell.angle_gamma   90.00
#
_symmetry.space_group_name_H-M   'P 1'
#
loop_
_entity.id
_entity.type
_entity.pdbx_description
1 polymer ?
#
loop_
_entity_poly.entity_id
_entity_poly.type
_entity_poly.pdbx_seq_one_letter_code
_entity_poly.pdbx_strand_id
1 'polypeptide(L)'
;GIYSKGEKLVIIDDLITSGNSVYEALEKLNNEEFEIRDVVVLIDRENGGYERLANDGYILHSIFKINELLNYWKKIRLITLDTYLIVTQFLMSQKKN
;
A
#
# COMPACT_ATOMS: atom_id res chain seq x y z
N GLY A 1 -4.15 -9.17 -7.07
CA GLY A 1 -5.30 -9.76 -7.69
C GLY A 1 -6.51 -8.85 -7.76
N ILE A 2 -7.49 -9.28 -8.52
CA ILE A 2 -8.73 -8.53 -8.71
C ILE A 2 -9.87 -9.42 -8.23
N TYR A 3 -10.75 -8.87 -7.40
CA TYR A 3 -11.90 -9.57 -6.89
C TYR A 3 -13.17 -8.85 -7.33
N SER A 4 -14.18 -9.61 -7.79
CA SER A 4 -15.45 -9.01 -8.19
C SER A 4 -16.59 -9.46 -7.29
N LYS A 5 -17.48 -8.52 -6.98
CA LYS A 5 -18.74 -8.81 -6.30
C LYS A 5 -19.84 -8.03 -7.02
N GLY A 6 -20.59 -8.71 -7.89
CA GLY A 6 -21.52 -8.04 -8.78
C GLY A 6 -20.79 -7.16 -9.78
N GLU A 7 -21.17 -5.89 -9.87
CA GLU A 7 -20.53 -4.91 -10.74
C GLU A 7 -19.35 -4.18 -10.06
N LYS A 8 -19.05 -4.50 -8.81
CA LYS A 8 -17.97 -3.88 -8.05
C LYS A 8 -16.73 -4.73 -8.09
N LEU A 9 -15.59 -4.12 -8.36
CA LEU A 9 -14.29 -4.75 -8.32
C LEU A 9 -13.49 -4.22 -7.14
N VAL A 10 -12.75 -5.11 -6.50
CA VAL A 10 -11.79 -4.76 -5.45
C VAL A 10 -10.42 -5.24 -5.91
N ILE A 11 -9.44 -4.34 -5.86
CA ILE A 11 -8.05 -4.70 -6.14
C ILE A 11 -7.42 -5.17 -4.84
N ILE A 12 -6.84 -6.37 -4.87
CA ILE A 12 -6.15 -6.97 -3.73
C ILE A 12 -4.70 -7.22 -4.11
N ASP A 13 -3.79 -6.70 -3.30
CA ASP A 13 -2.36 -6.90 -3.50
C ASP A 13 -1.69 -7.16 -2.15
N ASP A 14 -0.48 -7.71 -2.16
CA ASP A 14 0.26 -7.99 -0.95
C ASP A 14 0.94 -6.73 -0.39
N LEU A 15 1.40 -5.85 -1.25
CA LEU A 15 2.23 -4.71 -0.86
C LEU A 15 1.91 -3.50 -1.74
N ILE A 16 1.84 -2.33 -1.14
CA ILE A 16 1.80 -1.06 -1.88
C ILE A 16 2.98 -0.17 -1.49
N THR A 17 3.64 0.39 -2.49
CA THR A 17 4.66 1.42 -2.33
C THR A 17 4.13 2.77 -2.80
N SER A 18 4.49 3.21 -4.00
CA SER A 18 3.97 4.42 -4.65
C SER A 18 2.60 4.23 -5.29
N GLY A 19 2.14 3.00 -5.41
CA GLY A 19 0.88 2.67 -6.05
C GLY A 19 0.97 2.37 -7.55
N ASN A 20 2.16 2.33 -8.14
CA ASN A 20 2.30 2.12 -9.58
C ASN A 20 1.66 0.82 -10.07
N SER A 21 1.86 -0.28 -9.34
CA SER A 21 1.25 -1.58 -9.70
C SER A 21 -0.27 -1.52 -9.67
N VAL A 22 -0.83 -0.82 -8.68
CA VAL A 22 -2.28 -0.64 -8.55
C VAL A 22 -2.79 0.18 -9.73
N TYR A 23 -2.11 1.26 -10.09
CA TYR A 23 -2.52 2.10 -11.21
C TYR A 23 -2.40 1.40 -12.54
N GLU A 24 -1.43 0.50 -12.72
CA GLU A 24 -1.37 -0.35 -13.92
C GLU A 24 -2.61 -1.24 -14.02
N ALA A 25 -3.05 -1.81 -12.90
CA ALA A 25 -4.27 -2.61 -12.87
C ALA A 25 -5.51 -1.76 -13.17
N LEU A 26 -5.58 -0.55 -12.60
CA LEU A 26 -6.68 0.38 -12.85
C LEU A 26 -6.77 0.78 -14.32
N GLU A 27 -5.64 1.04 -14.97
CA GLU A 27 -5.61 1.37 -16.40
C GLU A 27 -6.16 0.23 -17.26
N LYS A 28 -5.80 -1.02 -16.94
CA LYS A 28 -6.29 -2.19 -17.67
C LYS A 28 -7.80 -2.35 -17.55
N LEU A 29 -8.39 -1.88 -16.45
CA LEU A 29 -9.82 -1.99 -16.17
C LEU A 29 -10.62 -0.75 -16.58
N ASN A 30 -9.94 0.28 -17.06
CA ASN A 30 -10.56 1.58 -17.34
C ASN A 30 -11.66 1.54 -18.43
N ASN A 31 -11.61 0.55 -19.31
CA ASN A 31 -12.59 0.38 -20.38
C ASN A 31 -13.74 -0.56 -20.00
N GLU A 32 -13.74 -1.08 -18.79
CA GLU A 32 -14.77 -1.97 -18.29
C GLU A 32 -15.83 -1.18 -17.53
N GLU A 33 -17.09 -1.64 -17.56
CA GLU A 33 -18.18 -1.00 -16.85
C GLU A 33 -18.23 -1.42 -15.38
N PHE A 34 -17.07 -1.43 -14.72
CA PHE A 34 -16.99 -1.82 -13.32
C PHE A 34 -16.70 -0.62 -12.44
N GLU A 35 -17.31 -0.60 -11.28
CA GLU A 35 -17.00 0.36 -10.24
C GLU A 35 -15.85 -0.16 -9.40
N ILE A 36 -14.74 0.59 -9.37
CA ILE A 36 -13.59 0.32 -8.51
C ILE A 36 -13.46 1.47 -7.53
N ARG A 37 -13.53 1.15 -6.25
CA ARG A 37 -13.41 2.14 -5.19
C ARG A 37 -12.38 1.75 -4.16
N ASP A 38 -12.27 0.46 -3.87
CA ASP A 38 -11.51 -0.06 -2.75
C ASP A 38 -10.29 -0.82 -3.25
N VAL A 39 -9.15 -0.56 -2.61
CA VAL A 39 -7.90 -1.27 -2.81
C VAL A 39 -7.48 -1.83 -1.46
N VAL A 40 -7.26 -3.14 -1.40
CA VAL A 40 -6.88 -3.83 -0.16
C VAL A 40 -5.46 -4.37 -0.31
N VAL A 41 -4.60 -4.04 0.63
CA VAL A 41 -3.22 -4.54 0.67
C VAL A 41 -2.90 -5.09 2.05
N LEU A 42 -2.01 -6.06 2.11
CA LEU A 42 -1.53 -6.57 3.38
C LEU A 42 -0.61 -5.55 4.06
N ILE A 43 0.32 -4.98 3.33
CA ILE A 43 1.32 -4.05 3.86
C ILE A 43 1.32 -2.76 3.04
N ASP A 44 1.16 -1.63 3.73
CA ASP A 44 1.40 -0.31 3.18
C ASP A 44 2.82 0.12 3.58
N ARG A 45 3.70 0.29 2.60
CA ARG A 45 5.07 0.77 2.82
C ARG A 45 5.14 2.27 3.11
N GLU A 46 4.00 2.94 3.10
CA GLU A 46 3.91 4.37 3.41
C GLU A 46 4.79 5.24 2.51
N ASN A 47 4.84 4.87 1.22
CA ASN A 47 5.63 5.55 0.20
C ASN A 47 4.75 6.31 -0.81
N GLY A 48 3.66 6.89 -0.32
CA GLY A 48 2.80 7.78 -1.10
C GLY A 48 1.58 7.12 -1.75
N GLY A 49 1.46 5.80 -1.72
CA GLY A 49 0.35 5.11 -2.37
C GLY A 49 -1.02 5.48 -1.78
N TYR A 50 -1.12 5.58 -0.47
CA TYR A 50 -2.36 5.95 0.20
C TYR A 50 -2.85 7.32 -0.27
N GLU A 51 -1.99 8.32 -0.22
CA GLU A 51 -2.33 9.70 -0.57
C GLU A 51 -2.67 9.83 -2.05
N ARG A 52 -1.92 9.15 -2.91
CA ARG A 52 -2.17 9.14 -4.35
C ARG A 52 -3.54 8.56 -4.68
N LEU A 53 -3.88 7.43 -4.08
CA LEU A 53 -5.19 6.80 -4.27
C LEU A 53 -6.31 7.67 -3.72
N ALA A 54 -6.12 8.24 -2.54
CA ALA A 54 -7.12 9.12 -1.92
C ALA A 54 -7.40 10.35 -2.79
N ASN A 55 -6.38 10.94 -3.38
CA ASN A 55 -6.55 12.08 -4.28
C ASN A 55 -7.37 11.75 -5.52
N ASP A 56 -7.32 10.51 -5.98
CA ASP A 56 -8.07 10.04 -7.14
C ASP A 56 -9.41 9.40 -6.77
N GLY A 57 -9.83 9.48 -5.51
CA GLY A 57 -11.12 8.99 -5.05
C GLY A 57 -11.17 7.53 -4.64
N TYR A 58 -10.02 6.86 -4.58
CA TYR A 58 -9.94 5.47 -4.12
C TYR A 58 -9.66 5.40 -2.63
N ILE A 59 -10.08 4.32 -2.00
CA ILE A 59 -9.84 4.06 -0.58
C ILE A 59 -8.87 2.90 -0.46
N LEU A 60 -7.72 3.14 0.17
CA LEU A 60 -6.76 2.09 0.49
C LEU A 60 -7.05 1.53 1.88
N HIS A 61 -7.22 0.22 1.94
CA HIS A 61 -7.35 -0.53 3.18
C HIS A 61 -6.08 -1.36 3.37
N SER A 62 -5.33 -1.11 4.43
CA SER A 62 -4.14 -1.90 4.75
C SER A 62 -4.30 -2.56 6.11
N ILE A 63 -3.81 -3.80 6.20
CA ILE A 63 -3.80 -4.51 7.49
C ILE A 63 -2.64 -4.00 8.33
N PHE A 64 -1.47 -3.81 7.71
CA PHE A 64 -0.28 -3.32 8.39
C PHE A 64 0.33 -2.14 7.64
N LYS A 65 0.84 -1.18 8.41
CA LYS A 65 1.73 -0.14 7.89
C LYS A 65 3.15 -0.50 8.28
N ILE A 66 4.10 -0.28 7.37
CA ILE A 66 5.48 -0.73 7.57
C ILE A 66 6.11 -0.14 8.84
N ASN A 67 5.82 1.12 9.15
CA ASN A 67 6.38 1.74 10.36
C ASN A 67 5.82 1.13 11.63
N GLU A 68 4.55 0.73 11.63
CA GLU A 68 3.95 0.03 12.76
C GLU A 68 4.58 -1.35 12.99
N LEU A 69 4.84 -2.09 11.90
CA LEU A 69 5.53 -3.38 11.99
C LEU A 69 6.94 -3.22 12.53
N LEU A 70 7.68 -2.23 12.02
CA LEU A 70 9.05 -2.00 12.47
C LEU A 70 9.10 -1.62 13.96
N ASN A 71 8.19 -0.79 14.41
CA ASN A 71 8.07 -0.42 15.82
C ASN A 71 7.76 -1.63 16.70
N TYR A 72 6.84 -2.47 16.24
CA TYR A 72 6.48 -3.69 16.97
C TYR A 72 7.67 -4.65 17.05
N TRP A 73 8.36 -4.89 15.93
CA TRP A 73 9.52 -5.78 15.89
C TRP A 73 10.67 -5.29 16.76
N LYS A 74 10.89 -3.97 16.80
CA LYS A 74 11.87 -3.38 17.72
C LYS A 74 11.45 -3.61 19.17
N LYS A 75 10.18 -3.42 19.49
CA LYS A 75 9.65 -3.59 20.84
C LYS A 75 9.82 -5.02 21.36
N ILE A 76 9.60 -6.00 20.52
CA ILE A 76 9.77 -7.42 20.86
C ILE A 76 11.21 -7.91 20.63
N ARG A 77 12.12 -7.03 20.27
CA ARG A 77 13.54 -7.31 20.02
C ARG A 77 13.79 -8.29 18.87
N LEU A 78 12.88 -8.35 17.92
CA LEU A 78 13.08 -9.13 16.71
C LEU A 78 14.12 -8.47 15.79
N ILE A 79 14.19 -7.14 15.81
CA ILE A 79 15.22 -6.37 15.12
C ILE A 79 15.94 -5.47 16.12
N THR A 80 17.20 -5.17 15.84
CA THR A 80 17.98 -4.24 16.68
C THR A 80 17.58 -2.80 16.41
N LEU A 81 17.92 -1.91 17.35
CA LEU A 81 17.71 -0.48 17.16
C LEU A 81 18.48 0.02 15.93
N ASP A 82 19.71 -0.45 15.73
CA ASP A 82 20.51 -0.05 14.56
C ASP A 82 19.84 -0.45 13.25
N THR A 83 19.34 -1.67 13.17
CA THR A 83 18.59 -2.14 11.99
C THR A 83 17.32 -1.31 11.78
N TYR A 84 16.59 -1.02 12.84
CA TYR A 84 15.40 -0.18 12.78
C TYR A 84 15.73 1.20 12.21
N LEU A 85 16.80 1.83 12.68
CA LEU A 85 17.20 3.17 12.21
C LEU A 85 17.63 3.15 10.74
N ILE A 86 18.36 2.13 10.32
CA ILE A 86 18.78 2.00 8.92
C ILE A 86 17.55 1.86 8.00
N VAL A 87 16.61 0.99 8.36
CA VAL A 87 15.42 0.76 7.55
C VAL A 87 14.53 1.99 7.50
N THR A 88 14.31 2.67 8.64
CA THR A 88 13.48 3.87 8.66
C THR A 88 14.09 5.01 7.85
N GLN A 89 15.41 5.18 7.88
CA GLN A 89 16.09 6.17 7.05
C GLN A 89 15.94 5.85 5.56
N PHE A 90 16.08 4.59 5.20
CA PHE A 90 15.87 4.14 3.83
C PHE A 90 14.45 4.45 3.35
N LEU A 91 13.44 4.13 4.14
CA LEU A 91 12.05 4.40 3.80
C LEU A 91 11.78 5.90 3.65
N MET A 92 12.34 6.72 4.53
CA MET A 92 12.21 8.17 4.45
C MET A 92 12.87 8.73 3.20
N SER A 93 14.02 8.19 2.79
CA SER A 93 14.71 8.65 1.58
C SER A 93 13.88 8.38 0.31
N GLN A 94 13.09 7.32 0.30
CA GLN A 94 12.21 7.01 -0.83
C GLN A 94 11.01 7.93 -0.93
N LYS A 95 10.54 8.49 0.19
CA LYS A 95 9.39 9.40 0.19
C LYS A 95 9.67 10.76 -0.44
N LYS A 96 10.93 11.12 -0.60
CA LYS A 96 11.34 12.44 -1.11
C LYS A 96 11.24 12.59 -2.62
N ASN A 97 10.85 11.54 -3.30
CA ASN A 97 10.72 11.56 -4.76
C ASN A 97 9.24 11.52 -5.14
#